data_6e839572a09e106dc1ac053422e1d6e6
#
_entry.id   6e839572a09e106dc1ac053422e1d6e6
#
_cell.length_a   1.000
_cell.length_b   1.000
_cell.length_c   1.000
_cell.angle_alpha   90.00
_cell.angle_beta   90.00
_cell.angle_gamma   90.00
#
_symmetry.space_group_name_H-M   'P 1'
#
loop_
_entity.id
_entity.type
_entity.pdbx_description
1 polymer ?
#
loop_
_entity_poly.entity_id
_entity_poly.type
_entity_poly.pdbx_seq_one_letter_code
_entity_poly.pdbx_strand_id
1 'polypeptide(L)'
;MSTRDSTASNTASNDLVVVTGTSGGLGGAIATGLIEAGYDVVGISRRPVEPAEVTGASSGRYSHVTADLGDIDAIDQLARQIVSDFGKPFGLVNNAAIGTDGMLPTMHNSDIEELVRVNVTSPIVLTKYLTRQMLSARRGRVVNISSVVAKTGYRGLAAYGASKSAMEGFTRSLARDIGPRGITVNAVAPGFLATEMTSGLGDANLDRIQKRAALGRFADVAAVASMVTYLMSEAARDVTGTTLTVDAGSTA
;
A
#
# COMPACT_ATOMS: atom_id res chain seq x y z
N MET A 1 39.12 30.77 -16.17
CA MET A 1 38.35 30.19 -15.06
C MET A 1 36.90 30.64 -15.27
N SER A 2 36.10 29.81 -15.88
CA SER A 2 34.70 30.10 -16.16
C SER A 2 33.85 29.16 -15.30
N THR A 3 33.24 29.71 -14.28
CA THR A 3 32.27 29.04 -13.42
C THR A 3 30.99 28.82 -14.23
N ARG A 4 30.72 27.56 -14.62
CA ARG A 4 29.40 27.16 -15.16
C ARG A 4 28.43 27.08 -14.00
N ASP A 5 27.58 28.08 -13.89
CA ASP A 5 26.34 28.02 -13.10
C ASP A 5 25.43 26.95 -13.68
N SER A 6 25.32 25.81 -13.01
CA SER A 6 24.37 24.75 -13.34
C SER A 6 23.14 24.87 -12.47
N THR A 7 22.35 25.92 -12.68
CA THR A 7 20.93 25.93 -12.27
C THR A 7 20.12 25.17 -13.30
N ALA A 8 20.24 23.84 -13.33
CA ALA A 8 19.28 23.00 -14.00
C ALA A 8 18.00 23.04 -13.16
N SER A 9 17.03 23.83 -13.60
CA SER A 9 15.64 23.72 -13.14
C SER A 9 15.14 22.32 -13.50
N ASN A 10 15.20 21.43 -12.53
CA ASN A 10 14.67 20.08 -12.65
C ASN A 10 13.14 20.18 -12.60
N THR A 11 12.51 20.48 -13.73
CA THR A 11 11.09 20.18 -13.96
C THR A 11 10.96 18.69 -14.19
N ALA A 12 11.25 17.90 -13.14
CA ALA A 12 10.96 16.50 -13.12
C ALA A 12 9.44 16.37 -13.29
N SER A 13 9.01 15.73 -14.38
CA SER A 13 7.63 15.23 -14.45
C SER A 13 7.40 14.40 -13.19
N ASN A 14 6.40 14.74 -12.40
CA ASN A 14 6.10 14.02 -11.18
C ASN A 14 5.90 12.54 -11.51
N ASP A 15 6.60 11.66 -10.79
CA ASP A 15 6.41 10.22 -10.96
C ASP A 15 4.99 9.83 -10.54
N LEU A 16 4.32 9.05 -11.37
CA LEU A 16 2.95 8.56 -11.10
C LEU A 16 2.99 7.37 -10.15
N VAL A 17 2.23 7.44 -9.06
CA VAL A 17 2.03 6.34 -8.10
C VAL A 17 0.55 5.94 -8.07
N VAL A 18 0.27 4.67 -8.26
CA VAL A 18 -1.06 4.10 -8.11
C VAL A 18 -1.22 3.59 -6.68
N VAL A 19 -2.29 4.01 -5.99
CA VAL A 19 -2.59 3.62 -4.61
C VAL A 19 -3.97 2.99 -4.54
N THR A 20 -4.09 1.76 -4.06
CA THR A 20 -5.38 1.09 -3.90
C THR A 20 -5.96 1.31 -2.50
N GLY A 21 -7.30 1.41 -2.39
CA GLY A 21 -8.00 1.59 -1.12
C GLY A 21 -7.92 3.01 -0.55
N THR A 22 -7.87 4.03 -1.40
CA THR A 22 -7.70 5.45 -0.99
C THR A 22 -8.92 6.04 -0.27
N SER A 23 -10.09 5.41 -0.33
CA SER A 23 -11.26 5.83 0.46
C SER A 23 -11.20 5.42 1.94
N GLY A 24 -10.19 4.65 2.35
CA GLY A 24 -9.93 4.29 3.74
C GLY A 24 -8.86 5.18 4.38
N GLY A 25 -8.86 5.27 5.73
CA GLY A 25 -7.98 6.19 6.46
C GLY A 25 -6.49 6.01 6.15
N LEU A 26 -5.99 4.76 6.06
CA LEU A 26 -4.59 4.52 5.72
C LEU A 26 -4.28 4.84 4.25
N GLY A 27 -5.14 4.41 3.33
CA GLY A 27 -4.94 4.67 1.90
C GLY A 27 -4.98 6.17 1.56
N GLY A 28 -5.88 6.92 2.19
CA GLY A 28 -5.94 8.39 2.08
C GLY A 28 -4.67 9.05 2.60
N ALA A 29 -4.20 8.66 3.79
CA ALA A 29 -2.96 9.20 4.36
C ALA A 29 -1.73 8.88 3.52
N ILE A 30 -1.66 7.66 2.93
CA ILE A 30 -0.59 7.30 1.99
C ILE A 30 -0.64 8.21 0.75
N ALA A 31 -1.82 8.41 0.17
CA ALA A 31 -1.98 9.28 -0.99
C ALA A 31 -1.56 10.72 -0.67
N THR A 32 -2.00 11.27 0.46
CA THR A 32 -1.59 12.60 0.94
C THR A 32 -0.08 12.71 1.08
N GLY A 33 0.57 11.79 1.79
CA GLY A 33 2.02 11.81 2.00
C GLY A 33 2.83 11.71 0.70
N LEU A 34 2.34 10.95 -0.29
CA LEU A 34 2.96 10.86 -1.61
C LEU A 34 2.83 12.17 -2.39
N ILE A 35 1.66 12.82 -2.34
CA ILE A 35 1.42 14.11 -2.98
C ILE A 35 2.31 15.19 -2.36
N GLU A 36 2.41 15.24 -1.04
CA GLU A 36 3.30 16.15 -0.31
C GLU A 36 4.78 15.94 -0.67
N ALA A 37 5.16 14.70 -1.00
CA ALA A 37 6.50 14.37 -1.48
C ALA A 37 6.71 14.66 -2.99
N GLY A 38 5.69 15.18 -3.70
CA GLY A 38 5.78 15.61 -5.10
C GLY A 38 5.42 14.54 -6.12
N TYR A 39 4.81 13.42 -5.73
CA TYR A 39 4.29 12.42 -6.66
C TYR A 39 2.92 12.83 -7.20
N ASP A 40 2.61 12.45 -8.44
CA ASP A 40 1.24 12.39 -8.92
C ASP A 40 0.61 11.07 -8.47
N VAL A 41 -0.62 11.09 -7.97
CA VAL A 41 -1.28 9.90 -7.38
C VAL A 41 -2.57 9.58 -8.11
N VAL A 42 -2.73 8.32 -8.53
CA VAL A 42 -4.01 7.74 -8.93
C VAL A 42 -4.51 6.83 -7.82
N GLY A 43 -5.58 7.27 -7.15
CA GLY A 43 -6.28 6.48 -6.16
C GLY A 43 -7.28 5.53 -6.79
N ILE A 44 -7.40 4.31 -6.26
CA ILE A 44 -8.41 3.33 -6.67
C ILE A 44 -9.22 2.92 -5.45
N SER A 45 -10.53 3.04 -5.49
CA SER A 45 -11.43 2.47 -4.49
C SER A 45 -12.87 2.36 -5.02
N ARG A 46 -13.71 1.60 -4.31
CA ARG A 46 -15.13 1.44 -4.67
C ARG A 46 -15.95 2.71 -4.46
N ARG A 47 -15.61 3.49 -3.44
CA ARG A 47 -16.21 4.81 -3.20
C ARG A 47 -15.35 5.87 -3.89
N PRO A 48 -15.94 6.83 -4.58
CA PRO A 48 -15.19 7.97 -5.09
C PRO A 48 -14.56 8.76 -3.93
N VAL A 49 -13.43 9.38 -4.22
CA VAL A 49 -12.72 10.28 -3.30
C VAL A 49 -12.45 11.58 -4.05
N GLU A 50 -12.96 12.66 -3.53
CA GLU A 50 -12.74 13.97 -4.14
C GLU A 50 -11.27 14.41 -3.94
N PRO A 51 -10.65 15.03 -4.96
CA PRO A 51 -9.27 15.50 -4.85
C PRO A 51 -9.02 16.39 -3.62
N ALA A 52 -9.99 17.23 -3.26
CA ALA A 52 -9.89 18.12 -2.10
C ALA A 52 -9.73 17.37 -0.76
N GLU A 53 -10.17 16.11 -0.68
CA GLU A 53 -10.03 15.29 0.54
C GLU A 53 -8.59 14.78 0.74
N VAL A 54 -7.79 14.81 -0.32
CA VAL A 54 -6.43 14.22 -0.33
C VAL A 54 -5.35 15.28 -0.57
N THR A 55 -5.68 16.35 -1.28
CA THR A 55 -4.70 17.38 -1.65
C THR A 55 -4.56 18.44 -0.58
N GLY A 56 -3.36 18.56 0.03
CA GLY A 56 -2.93 19.78 0.70
C GLY A 56 -2.36 20.80 -0.29
N ALA A 57 -1.60 21.78 0.18
CA ALA A 57 -0.93 22.81 -0.64
C ALA A 57 0.35 22.28 -1.33
N SER A 58 0.26 21.16 -2.02
CA SER A 58 1.41 20.37 -2.48
C SER A 58 1.59 20.40 -4.01
N SER A 59 2.78 20.02 -4.47
CA SER A 59 3.18 20.03 -5.88
C SER A 59 2.64 18.88 -6.73
N GLY A 60 2.14 17.82 -6.12
CA GLY A 60 1.58 16.65 -6.81
C GLY A 60 0.08 16.79 -7.08
N ARG A 61 -0.45 15.92 -7.94
CA ARG A 61 -1.86 15.87 -8.32
C ARG A 61 -2.51 14.58 -7.84
N TYR A 62 -3.77 14.64 -7.44
CA TYR A 62 -4.59 13.48 -7.17
C TYR A 62 -5.64 13.29 -8.25
N SER A 63 -5.77 12.07 -8.73
CA SER A 63 -6.86 11.60 -9.59
C SER A 63 -7.47 10.35 -8.99
N HIS A 64 -8.75 10.09 -9.24
CA HIS A 64 -9.44 8.94 -8.69
C HIS A 64 -10.06 8.08 -9.79
N VAL A 65 -9.95 6.76 -9.62
CA VAL A 65 -10.63 5.76 -10.45
C VAL A 65 -11.49 4.90 -9.55
N THR A 66 -12.79 4.92 -9.78
CA THR A 66 -13.74 4.05 -9.06
C THR A 66 -13.71 2.66 -9.68
N ALA A 67 -13.32 1.66 -8.90
CA ALA A 67 -13.28 0.27 -9.33
C ALA A 67 -13.46 -0.70 -8.15
N ASP A 68 -14.07 -1.85 -8.43
CA ASP A 68 -14.08 -2.99 -7.51
C ASP A 68 -12.92 -3.92 -7.84
N LEU A 69 -11.94 -3.97 -6.94
CA LEU A 69 -10.81 -4.87 -7.08
C LEU A 69 -11.15 -6.35 -6.81
N GLY A 70 -12.34 -6.64 -6.33
CA GLY A 70 -12.88 -8.01 -6.25
C GLY A 70 -13.29 -8.59 -7.62
N ASP A 71 -13.51 -7.74 -8.62
CA ASP A 71 -13.72 -8.14 -10.01
C ASP A 71 -12.36 -8.35 -10.71
N ILE A 72 -11.84 -9.58 -10.60
CA ILE A 72 -10.52 -9.95 -11.13
C ILE A 72 -10.44 -9.81 -12.65
N ASP A 73 -11.54 -10.07 -13.35
CA ASP A 73 -11.58 -10.05 -14.82
C ASP A 73 -11.52 -8.60 -15.35
N ALA A 74 -12.00 -7.64 -14.58
CA ALA A 74 -11.93 -6.21 -14.93
C ALA A 74 -10.54 -5.58 -14.71
N ILE A 75 -9.63 -6.21 -13.95
CA ILE A 75 -8.33 -5.61 -13.56
C ILE A 75 -7.44 -5.31 -14.78
N ASP A 76 -7.46 -6.15 -15.81
CA ASP A 76 -6.67 -5.88 -17.03
C ASP A 76 -7.15 -4.60 -17.72
N GLN A 77 -8.47 -4.41 -17.86
CA GLN A 77 -9.03 -3.19 -18.44
C GLN A 77 -8.72 -1.96 -17.56
N LEU A 78 -8.86 -2.08 -16.24
CA LEU A 78 -8.51 -1.03 -15.28
C LEU A 78 -7.04 -0.61 -15.43
N ALA A 79 -6.12 -1.57 -15.50
CA ALA A 79 -4.69 -1.26 -15.67
C ALA A 79 -4.40 -0.55 -17.02
N ARG A 80 -5.06 -0.96 -18.11
CA ARG A 80 -4.95 -0.27 -19.41
C ARG A 80 -5.50 1.14 -19.35
N GLN A 81 -6.65 1.34 -18.71
CA GLN A 81 -7.25 2.65 -18.50
C GLN A 81 -6.29 3.57 -17.74
N ILE A 82 -5.73 3.11 -16.63
CA ILE A 82 -4.78 3.91 -15.84
C ILE A 82 -3.60 4.37 -16.71
N VAL A 83 -3.03 3.47 -17.50
CA VAL A 83 -1.90 3.81 -18.38
C VAL A 83 -2.29 4.77 -19.49
N SER A 84 -3.49 4.62 -20.07
CA SER A 84 -4.01 5.50 -21.11
C SER A 84 -4.28 6.91 -20.60
N ASP A 85 -4.93 7.03 -19.44
CA ASP A 85 -5.48 8.30 -18.98
C ASP A 85 -4.45 9.10 -18.15
N PHE A 86 -3.55 8.42 -17.44
CA PHE A 86 -2.62 9.05 -16.49
C PHE A 86 -1.13 8.81 -16.82
N GLY A 87 -0.84 7.88 -17.72
CA GLY A 87 0.53 7.55 -18.10
C GLY A 87 1.09 6.33 -17.39
N LYS A 88 2.39 6.09 -17.59
CA LYS A 88 3.09 4.92 -17.06
C LYS A 88 3.37 5.08 -15.58
N PRO A 89 2.90 4.18 -14.71
CA PRO A 89 3.17 4.27 -13.29
C PRO A 89 4.64 3.97 -12.98
N PHE A 90 5.23 4.80 -12.14
CA PHE A 90 6.50 4.56 -11.46
C PHE A 90 6.29 3.71 -10.21
N GLY A 91 5.20 3.95 -9.46
CA GLY A 91 4.91 3.29 -8.20
C GLY A 91 3.57 2.59 -8.14
N LEU A 92 3.49 1.53 -7.33
CA LEU A 92 2.25 0.85 -6.97
C LEU A 92 2.23 0.59 -5.47
N VAL A 93 1.15 1.02 -4.80
CA VAL A 93 0.86 0.67 -3.40
C VAL A 93 -0.38 -0.21 -3.34
N ASN A 94 -0.18 -1.48 -3.06
CA ASN A 94 -1.26 -2.44 -2.79
C ASN A 94 -1.70 -2.29 -1.32
N ASN A 95 -2.66 -1.40 -1.07
CA ASN A 95 -3.19 -1.13 0.26
C ASN A 95 -4.63 -1.64 0.44
N ALA A 96 -5.44 -1.71 -0.63
CA ALA A 96 -6.80 -2.20 -0.53
C ALA A 96 -6.86 -3.60 0.09
N ALA A 97 -7.69 -3.76 1.08
CA ALA A 97 -7.92 -5.04 1.76
C ALA A 97 -9.29 -5.03 2.45
N ILE A 98 -9.84 -6.20 2.65
CA ILE A 98 -10.96 -6.43 3.56
C ILE A 98 -10.48 -7.22 4.77
N GLY A 99 -11.09 -6.95 5.93
CA GLY A 99 -10.94 -7.73 7.15
C GLY A 99 -12.24 -8.48 7.39
N THR A 100 -12.14 -9.76 7.67
CA THR A 100 -13.28 -10.57 8.12
C THR A 100 -12.89 -11.19 9.44
N ASP A 101 -13.52 -10.74 10.51
CA ASP A 101 -13.30 -11.23 11.86
C ASP A 101 -14.21 -12.43 12.11
N GLY A 102 -13.68 -13.47 12.73
CA GLY A 102 -14.45 -14.65 13.10
C GLY A 102 -13.57 -15.83 13.44
N MET A 103 -14.15 -16.75 14.22
CA MET A 103 -13.49 -18.03 14.46
C MET A 103 -13.57 -18.88 13.19
N LEU A 104 -12.43 -19.32 12.68
CA LEU A 104 -12.35 -20.07 11.42
C LEU A 104 -13.39 -21.20 11.28
N PRO A 105 -13.68 -22.04 12.31
CA PRO A 105 -14.68 -23.08 12.18
C PRO A 105 -16.11 -22.59 11.93
N THR A 106 -16.40 -21.31 12.12
CA THR A 106 -17.72 -20.71 11.94
C THR A 106 -17.80 -19.72 10.79
N MET A 107 -16.70 -19.50 10.08
CA MET A 107 -16.69 -18.62 8.90
C MET A 107 -17.40 -19.27 7.71
N HIS A 108 -18.12 -18.49 6.92
CA HIS A 108 -18.64 -18.96 5.65
C HIS A 108 -17.51 -19.09 4.61
N ASN A 109 -17.60 -20.12 3.76
CA ASN A 109 -16.60 -20.30 2.70
C ASN A 109 -16.54 -19.09 1.76
N SER A 110 -17.67 -18.45 1.45
CA SER A 110 -17.75 -17.24 0.65
C SER A 110 -16.92 -16.10 1.21
N ASP A 111 -16.90 -15.91 2.54
CA ASP A 111 -16.14 -14.84 3.19
C ASP A 111 -14.62 -15.09 3.07
N ILE A 112 -14.23 -16.37 3.18
CA ILE A 112 -12.83 -16.76 2.99
C ILE A 112 -12.41 -16.55 1.53
N GLU A 113 -13.25 -16.93 0.57
CA GLU A 113 -13.01 -16.77 -0.87
C GLU A 113 -12.91 -15.29 -1.24
N GLU A 114 -13.83 -14.45 -0.76
CA GLU A 114 -13.80 -13.01 -0.99
C GLU A 114 -12.53 -12.38 -0.39
N LEU A 115 -12.18 -12.75 0.84
CA LEU A 115 -10.97 -12.26 1.50
C LEU A 115 -9.71 -12.60 0.70
N VAL A 116 -9.55 -13.84 0.24
CA VAL A 116 -8.42 -14.25 -0.58
C VAL A 116 -8.43 -13.54 -1.93
N ARG A 117 -9.60 -13.40 -2.54
CA ARG A 117 -9.78 -12.70 -3.82
C ARG A 117 -9.30 -11.26 -3.73
N VAL A 118 -9.77 -10.51 -2.74
CA VAL A 118 -9.45 -9.08 -2.59
C VAL A 118 -8.04 -8.86 -2.05
N ASN A 119 -7.61 -9.64 -1.04
CA ASN A 119 -6.36 -9.38 -0.33
C ASN A 119 -5.12 -10.01 -1.00
N VAL A 120 -5.31 -11.02 -1.86
CA VAL A 120 -4.20 -11.77 -2.46
C VAL A 120 -4.28 -11.77 -3.97
N THR A 121 -5.38 -12.28 -4.56
CA THR A 121 -5.48 -12.45 -6.01
C THR A 121 -5.46 -11.11 -6.73
N SER A 122 -6.28 -10.18 -6.29
CA SER A 122 -6.40 -8.84 -6.88
C SER A 122 -5.08 -8.06 -6.91
N PRO A 123 -4.34 -7.87 -5.79
CA PRO A 123 -3.07 -7.14 -5.83
C PRO A 123 -2.02 -7.85 -6.67
N ILE A 124 -1.98 -9.18 -6.72
CA ILE A 124 -1.06 -9.93 -7.59
C ILE A 124 -1.39 -9.66 -9.06
N VAL A 125 -2.67 -9.72 -9.45
CA VAL A 125 -3.11 -9.48 -10.84
C VAL A 125 -2.89 -8.02 -11.24
N LEU A 126 -3.22 -7.06 -10.39
CA LEU A 126 -2.97 -5.64 -10.66
C LEU A 126 -1.47 -5.37 -10.82
N THR A 127 -0.64 -5.91 -9.92
CA THR A 127 0.82 -5.82 -9.99
C THR A 127 1.36 -6.39 -11.30
N LYS A 128 0.87 -7.56 -11.73
CA LYS A 128 1.25 -8.18 -13.02
C LYS A 128 1.09 -7.20 -14.19
N TYR A 129 -0.02 -6.46 -14.25
CA TYR A 129 -0.28 -5.58 -15.38
C TYR A 129 0.49 -4.25 -15.29
N LEU A 130 0.53 -3.61 -14.11
CA LEU A 130 1.20 -2.32 -13.95
C LEU A 130 2.73 -2.43 -14.00
N THR A 131 3.33 -3.53 -13.48
CA THR A 131 4.79 -3.73 -13.53
C THR A 131 5.33 -3.91 -14.95
N ARG A 132 4.51 -4.29 -15.94
CA ARG A 132 4.93 -4.32 -17.35
C ARG A 132 5.46 -2.97 -17.82
N GLN A 133 4.86 -1.87 -17.36
CA GLN A 133 5.30 -0.51 -17.69
C GLN A 133 6.61 -0.16 -16.99
N MET A 134 6.76 -0.57 -15.72
CA MET A 134 7.98 -0.39 -14.94
C MET A 134 9.16 -1.20 -15.53
N LEU A 135 8.90 -2.42 -16.01
CA LEU A 135 9.90 -3.27 -16.69
C LEU A 135 10.45 -2.60 -17.94
N SER A 136 9.58 -1.98 -18.74
CA SER A 136 9.98 -1.21 -19.93
C SER A 136 10.83 0.00 -19.58
N ALA A 137 10.48 0.69 -18.50
CA ALA A 137 11.22 1.86 -18.01
C ALA A 137 12.51 1.49 -17.25
N ARG A 138 12.69 0.22 -16.88
CA ARG A 138 13.76 -0.28 -15.99
C ARG A 138 13.85 0.50 -14.68
N ARG A 139 12.73 0.93 -14.15
CA ARG A 139 12.60 1.74 -12.94
C ARG A 139 11.20 1.56 -12.36
N GLY A 140 11.11 1.35 -11.06
CA GLY A 140 9.80 1.25 -10.39
C GLY A 140 9.90 0.94 -8.91
N ARG A 141 8.77 1.07 -8.22
CA ARG A 141 8.59 0.78 -6.80
C ARG A 141 7.26 0.06 -6.58
N VAL A 142 7.28 -1.04 -5.86
CA VAL A 142 6.05 -1.73 -5.42
C VAL A 142 6.08 -1.83 -3.90
N VAL A 143 5.01 -1.37 -3.25
CA VAL A 143 4.83 -1.51 -1.80
C VAL A 143 3.52 -2.24 -1.52
N ASN A 144 3.61 -3.35 -0.80
CA ASN A 144 2.47 -4.14 -0.37
C ASN A 144 2.17 -3.85 1.12
N ILE A 145 0.93 -3.51 1.45
CA ILE A 145 0.54 -3.33 2.84
C ILE A 145 0.17 -4.69 3.44
N SER A 146 1.04 -5.19 4.30
CA SER A 146 0.85 -6.38 5.12
C SER A 146 0.18 -6.05 6.46
N SER A 147 0.50 -6.75 7.51
CA SER A 147 0.08 -6.52 8.89
C SER A 147 1.01 -7.28 9.84
N VAL A 148 1.17 -6.80 11.07
CA VAL A 148 1.84 -7.57 12.13
C VAL A 148 1.17 -8.93 12.37
N VAL A 149 -0.13 -9.04 12.10
CA VAL A 149 -0.88 -10.31 12.22
C VAL A 149 -0.32 -11.40 11.30
N ALA A 150 0.34 -11.04 10.20
CA ALA A 150 1.02 -11.98 9.31
C ALA A 150 2.11 -12.79 10.02
N LYS A 151 2.74 -12.22 11.05
CA LYS A 151 3.84 -12.84 11.81
C LYS A 151 3.41 -13.35 13.19
N THR A 152 2.58 -12.58 13.89
CA THR A 152 2.22 -12.88 15.29
C THR A 152 0.98 -13.77 15.41
N GLY A 153 0.13 -13.80 14.38
CA GLY A 153 -1.23 -14.33 14.48
C GLY A 153 -2.10 -13.48 15.41
N TYR A 154 -3.40 -13.63 15.31
CA TYR A 154 -4.36 -13.02 16.22
C TYR A 154 -5.65 -13.86 16.23
N ARG A 155 -6.27 -13.97 17.42
CA ARG A 155 -7.50 -14.74 17.57
C ARG A 155 -8.62 -14.12 16.71
N GLY A 156 -9.29 -14.94 15.91
CA GLY A 156 -10.35 -14.49 15.01
C GLY A 156 -9.87 -13.93 13.67
N LEU A 157 -8.55 -13.92 13.41
CA LEU A 157 -7.97 -13.37 12.17
C LEU A 157 -7.16 -14.42 11.39
N ALA A 158 -7.50 -15.71 11.49
CA ALA A 158 -6.71 -16.76 10.86
C ALA A 158 -6.63 -16.59 9.32
N ALA A 159 -7.77 -16.41 8.64
CA ALA A 159 -7.80 -16.22 7.19
C ALA A 159 -7.16 -14.88 6.78
N TYR A 160 -7.41 -13.80 7.53
CA TYR A 160 -6.79 -12.51 7.29
C TYR A 160 -5.25 -12.58 7.45
N GLY A 161 -4.76 -13.17 8.55
CA GLY A 161 -3.32 -13.37 8.78
C GLY A 161 -2.66 -14.16 7.66
N ALA A 162 -3.31 -15.24 7.20
CA ALA A 162 -2.86 -16.01 6.05
C ALA A 162 -2.76 -15.16 4.77
N SER A 163 -3.76 -14.31 4.49
CA SER A 163 -3.74 -13.43 3.33
C SER A 163 -2.60 -12.40 3.37
N LYS A 164 -2.32 -11.84 4.55
CA LYS A 164 -1.22 -10.88 4.73
C LYS A 164 0.16 -11.57 4.69
N SER A 165 0.27 -12.79 5.18
CA SER A 165 1.48 -13.62 5.03
C SER A 165 1.75 -13.97 3.55
N ALA A 166 0.70 -14.23 2.76
CA ALA A 166 0.81 -14.45 1.32
C ALA A 166 1.43 -13.22 0.61
N MET A 167 1.03 -12.00 1.00
CA MET A 167 1.60 -10.76 0.44
C MET A 167 3.07 -10.57 0.81
N GLU A 168 3.52 -11.00 1.98
CA GLU A 168 4.95 -10.99 2.33
C GLU A 168 5.75 -12.01 1.49
N GLY A 169 5.19 -13.21 1.26
CA GLY A 169 5.76 -14.21 0.35
C GLY A 169 5.87 -13.71 -1.08
N PHE A 170 4.79 -13.09 -1.59
CA PHE A 170 4.75 -12.45 -2.89
C PHE A 170 5.79 -11.34 -3.02
N THR A 171 5.93 -10.49 -2.01
CA THR A 171 6.94 -9.42 -1.95
C THR A 171 8.36 -9.96 -2.18
N ARG A 172 8.76 -11.01 -1.44
CA ARG A 172 10.09 -11.59 -1.54
C ARG A 172 10.35 -12.23 -2.91
N SER A 173 9.38 -12.95 -3.44
CA SER A 173 9.50 -13.61 -4.74
C SER A 173 9.55 -12.61 -5.88
N LEU A 174 8.63 -11.65 -5.89
CA LEU A 174 8.57 -10.62 -6.93
C LEU A 174 9.83 -9.74 -6.94
N ALA A 175 10.40 -9.43 -5.77
CA ALA A 175 11.66 -8.67 -5.68
C ALA A 175 12.80 -9.38 -6.42
N ARG A 176 12.84 -10.71 -6.42
CA ARG A 176 13.83 -11.49 -7.18
C ARG A 176 13.54 -11.54 -8.67
N ASP A 177 12.25 -11.60 -9.03
CA ASP A 177 11.84 -11.68 -10.44
C ASP A 177 12.14 -10.39 -11.22
N ILE A 178 11.83 -9.22 -10.62
CA ILE A 178 11.90 -7.94 -11.32
C ILE A 178 13.01 -7.00 -10.81
N GLY A 179 13.68 -7.34 -9.72
CA GLY A 179 14.82 -6.58 -9.18
C GLY A 179 15.94 -6.33 -10.20
N PRO A 180 16.34 -7.30 -11.04
CA PRO A 180 17.34 -7.10 -12.10
C PRO A 180 16.95 -6.01 -13.12
N ARG A 181 15.72 -5.56 -13.10
CA ARG A 181 15.19 -4.46 -13.93
C ARG A 181 15.11 -3.11 -13.20
N GLY A 182 15.75 -2.97 -12.04
CA GLY A 182 15.76 -1.72 -11.27
C GLY A 182 14.44 -1.42 -10.54
N ILE A 183 13.63 -2.44 -10.27
CA ILE A 183 12.35 -2.30 -9.57
C ILE A 183 12.48 -2.86 -8.16
N THR A 184 12.20 -2.07 -7.13
CA THR A 184 12.15 -2.57 -5.76
C THR A 184 10.74 -3.02 -5.37
N VAL A 185 10.66 -4.04 -4.54
CA VAL A 185 9.40 -4.58 -4.03
C VAL A 185 9.53 -4.81 -2.53
N ASN A 186 8.72 -4.12 -1.72
CA ASN A 186 8.77 -4.22 -0.27
C ASN A 186 7.37 -4.37 0.31
N ALA A 187 7.29 -4.83 1.54
CA ALA A 187 6.06 -4.81 2.33
C ALA A 187 6.20 -3.87 3.52
N VAL A 188 5.11 -3.23 3.90
CA VAL A 188 4.98 -2.53 5.17
C VAL A 188 3.95 -3.29 6.00
N ALA A 189 4.31 -3.64 7.24
CA ALA A 189 3.45 -4.35 8.18
C ALA A 189 3.05 -3.39 9.31
N PRO A 190 1.89 -2.72 9.21
CA PRO A 190 1.36 -1.92 10.29
C PRO A 190 0.98 -2.77 11.50
N GLY A 191 1.13 -2.19 12.70
CA GLY A 191 0.46 -2.65 13.91
C GLY A 191 -1.02 -2.28 13.91
N PHE A 192 -1.63 -2.31 15.09
CA PHE A 192 -2.98 -1.77 15.25
C PHE A 192 -2.95 -0.26 15.00
N LEU A 193 -3.83 0.18 14.12
CA LEU A 193 -4.06 1.58 13.79
C LEU A 193 -5.46 1.99 14.26
N ALA A 194 -5.61 3.20 14.75
CA ALA A 194 -6.92 3.76 15.06
C ALA A 194 -7.63 4.15 13.76
N THR A 195 -8.33 3.20 13.15
CA THR A 195 -9.08 3.35 11.89
C THR A 195 -10.49 2.78 12.04
N GLU A 196 -11.36 3.00 11.05
CA GLU A 196 -12.70 2.39 11.02
C GLU A 196 -12.67 0.86 11.18
N MET A 197 -11.64 0.20 10.67
CA MET A 197 -11.48 -1.27 10.77
C MET A 197 -11.27 -1.74 12.23
N THR A 198 -10.79 -0.88 13.12
CA THR A 198 -10.53 -1.18 14.53
C THR A 198 -11.56 -0.57 15.49
N SER A 199 -12.49 0.22 14.99
CA SER A 199 -13.51 0.91 15.80
C SER A 199 -14.49 -0.02 16.53
N GLY A 200 -14.62 -1.27 16.09
CA GLY A 200 -15.45 -2.29 16.75
C GLY A 200 -14.81 -2.98 17.97
N LEU A 201 -13.53 -2.68 18.28
CA LEU A 201 -12.84 -3.23 19.45
C LEU A 201 -13.23 -2.42 20.70
N GLY A 202 -13.80 -3.08 21.71
CA GLY A 202 -14.14 -2.41 22.97
C GLY A 202 -12.92 -1.84 23.69
N ASP A 203 -13.11 -0.76 24.48
CA ASP A 203 -12.05 0.02 25.13
C ASP A 203 -11.04 -0.83 25.95
N ALA A 204 -11.53 -1.85 26.67
CA ALA A 204 -10.66 -2.76 27.44
C ALA A 204 -9.69 -3.58 26.55
N ASN A 205 -10.07 -3.90 25.29
CA ASN A 205 -9.20 -4.57 24.34
C ASN A 205 -8.19 -3.58 23.76
N LEU A 206 -8.63 -2.35 23.46
CA LEU A 206 -7.76 -1.29 22.97
C LEU A 206 -6.68 -0.97 23.99
N ASP A 207 -7.04 -0.79 25.26
CA ASP A 207 -6.09 -0.56 26.36
C ASP A 207 -5.05 -1.69 26.48
N ARG A 208 -5.51 -2.93 26.36
CA ARG A 208 -4.60 -4.10 26.43
C ARG A 208 -3.61 -4.14 25.28
N ILE A 209 -4.05 -3.79 24.07
CA ILE A 209 -3.20 -3.75 22.89
C ILE A 209 -2.17 -2.61 23.02
N GLN A 210 -2.60 -1.43 23.47
CA GLN A 210 -1.70 -0.28 23.71
C GLN A 210 -0.62 -0.60 24.74
N LYS A 211 -0.99 -1.21 25.87
CA LYS A 211 -0.05 -1.59 26.94
C LYS A 211 1.01 -2.61 26.50
N ARG A 212 0.77 -3.34 25.43
CA ARG A 212 1.75 -4.28 24.83
C ARG A 212 2.75 -3.59 23.91
N ALA A 213 2.43 -2.43 23.36
CA ALA A 213 3.35 -1.70 22.52
C ALA A 213 4.48 -1.08 23.37
N ALA A 214 5.72 -1.22 22.94
CA ALA A 214 6.86 -0.65 23.65
C ALA A 214 6.77 0.86 23.84
N LEU A 215 6.12 1.56 22.92
CA LEU A 215 5.86 3.00 23.02
C LEU A 215 4.56 3.35 23.79
N GLY A 216 3.83 2.36 24.32
CA GLY A 216 2.60 2.56 25.08
C GLY A 216 1.44 3.21 24.29
N ARG A 217 1.48 3.14 22.98
CA ARG A 217 0.46 3.72 22.09
C ARG A 217 0.30 2.90 20.80
N PHE A 218 -0.76 3.14 20.06
CA PHE A 218 -0.89 2.63 18.71
C PHE A 218 0.12 3.30 17.76
N ALA A 219 0.44 2.61 16.66
CA ALA A 219 1.16 3.24 15.56
C ALA A 219 0.26 4.31 14.92
N ASP A 220 0.88 5.41 14.51
CA ASP A 220 0.19 6.46 13.79
C ASP A 220 0.06 6.08 12.30
N VAL A 221 -1.10 6.37 11.72
CA VAL A 221 -1.35 6.23 10.28
C VAL A 221 -0.34 7.03 9.47
N ALA A 222 0.02 8.24 9.93
CA ALA A 222 1.02 9.09 9.30
C ALA A 222 2.42 8.45 9.31
N ALA A 223 2.78 7.69 10.36
CA ALA A 223 4.06 6.97 10.40
C ALA A 223 4.12 5.85 9.35
N VAL A 224 3.01 5.15 9.12
CA VAL A 224 2.90 4.14 8.05
C VAL A 224 2.99 4.81 6.68
N ALA A 225 2.29 5.92 6.46
CA ALA A 225 2.33 6.69 5.22
C ALA A 225 3.75 7.20 4.93
N SER A 226 4.46 7.72 5.94
CA SER A 226 5.87 8.16 5.83
C SER A 226 6.80 7.02 5.44
N MET A 227 6.60 5.81 5.98
CA MET A 227 7.38 4.63 5.59
C MET A 227 7.12 4.25 4.13
N VAL A 228 5.88 4.32 3.65
CA VAL A 228 5.55 4.08 2.23
C VAL A 228 6.21 5.14 1.35
N THR A 229 6.14 6.41 1.72
CA THR A 229 6.77 7.53 0.99
C THR A 229 8.29 7.34 0.91
N TYR A 230 8.93 6.93 2.02
CA TYR A 230 10.36 6.58 2.02
C TYR A 230 10.66 5.47 1.01
N LEU A 231 9.89 4.38 0.99
CA LEU A 231 10.09 3.27 0.07
C LEU A 231 9.86 3.63 -1.41
N MET A 232 9.09 4.67 -1.69
CA MET A 232 8.92 5.21 -3.05
C MET A 232 10.09 6.11 -3.46
N SER A 233 10.85 6.66 -2.51
CA SER A 233 11.92 7.62 -2.77
C SER A 233 13.21 6.96 -3.30
N GLU A 234 14.10 7.79 -3.82
CA GLU A 234 15.45 7.35 -4.24
C GLU A 234 16.31 6.91 -3.06
N ALA A 235 16.06 7.41 -1.86
CA ALA A 235 16.78 7.01 -0.65
C ALA A 235 16.58 5.52 -0.30
N ALA A 236 15.50 4.90 -0.80
CA ALA A 236 15.21 3.48 -0.58
C ALA A 236 15.60 2.59 -1.77
N ARG A 237 16.40 3.08 -2.73
CA ARG A 237 16.75 2.32 -3.96
C ARG A 237 17.40 0.96 -3.71
N ASP A 238 18.09 0.81 -2.60
CA ASP A 238 18.78 -0.42 -2.20
C ASP A 238 17.97 -1.26 -1.20
N VAL A 239 16.72 -0.89 -0.91
CA VAL A 239 15.79 -1.61 -0.03
C VAL A 239 14.83 -2.41 -0.91
N THR A 240 14.93 -3.74 -0.89
CA THR A 240 14.02 -4.61 -1.66
C THR A 240 13.89 -6.00 -1.03
N GLY A 241 12.74 -6.63 -1.22
CA GLY A 241 12.44 -7.99 -0.74
C GLY A 241 12.23 -8.09 0.76
N THR A 242 12.01 -6.97 1.45
CA THR A 242 11.87 -6.92 2.91
C THR A 242 10.46 -6.53 3.35
N THR A 243 10.15 -6.85 4.61
CA THR A 243 8.96 -6.37 5.31
C THR A 243 9.39 -5.46 6.47
N LEU A 244 8.97 -4.20 6.40
CA LEU A 244 9.23 -3.18 7.39
C LEU A 244 8.03 -3.05 8.33
N THR A 245 8.26 -3.21 9.63
CA THR A 245 7.19 -3.14 10.64
C THR A 245 7.06 -1.72 11.18
N VAL A 246 5.81 -1.22 11.25
CA VAL A 246 5.46 0.09 11.84
C VAL A 246 4.32 -0.12 12.83
N ASP A 247 4.65 -0.43 14.08
CA ASP A 247 3.70 -0.97 15.07
C ASP A 247 3.87 -0.42 16.49
N ALA A 248 4.64 0.65 16.66
CA ALA A 248 4.99 1.23 17.95
C ALA A 248 5.65 0.21 18.93
N GLY A 249 6.27 -0.85 18.39
CA GLY A 249 6.92 -1.90 19.19
C GLY A 249 5.95 -2.92 19.77
N SER A 250 4.78 -3.11 19.18
CA SER A 250 3.81 -4.11 19.69
C SER A 250 4.26 -5.56 19.45
N THR A 251 5.24 -5.77 18.60
CA THR A 251 5.83 -7.08 18.27
C THR A 251 7.29 -7.24 18.71
N ALA A 252 7.80 -6.28 19.46
CA ALA A 252 9.17 -6.33 20.00
C ALA A 252 9.33 -7.36 21.12
#